data_ad124bd988a3f9cd72e89fa6a08512f1
#
_entry.id   ad124bd988a3f9cd72e89fa6a08512f1
#
_cell.length_a   1.000
_cell.length_b   1.000
_cell.length_c   1.000
_cell.angle_alpha   90.00
_cell.angle_beta   90.00
_cell.angle_gamma   90.00
#
_symmetry.space_group_name_H-M   'P 1'
#
loop_
_entity.id
_entity.type
_entity.pdbx_description
1 polymer ?
#
loop_
_entity_poly.entity_id
_entity_poly.type
_entity_poly.pdbx_seq_one_letter_code
_entity_poly.pdbx_strand_id
1 'polypeptide(L)'
;MKRLLIPFIALMLSLSAHAQVGELRNNLAIGINGGYNLSRVDFSPTIKQELQPGMTGGFTLRYTSEKYFSLICAAQFEVNFAQRGWNELIEDGSYNTYHRTTNYVEIPFLAHLGWGNEERGLQFFVNAGPQLGLFLSDKEHYGYSPEHPWRPGNRPNNITEQYGKAIENTLEYGIAGGIGMELKTSTGNFLIEGRYFFGLSDMFGNAKADPFGRSANTTITAKISYLIDITK
;
A
#
# COMPACT_ATOMS: atom_id res chain seq x y z
N MET A 1 -4.10 -12.08 39.79
CA MET A 1 -4.07 -11.38 38.49
C MET A 1 -5.03 -10.20 38.40
N LYS A 2 -6.26 -10.25 38.90
CA LYS A 2 -7.22 -9.09 38.82
C LYS A 2 -6.77 -7.83 39.61
N ARG A 3 -5.95 -7.96 40.62
CA ARG A 3 -5.50 -6.82 41.48
C ARG A 3 -4.38 -5.96 40.86
N LEU A 4 -3.68 -6.45 39.86
CA LEU A 4 -2.64 -5.69 39.12
C LEU A 4 -3.18 -4.95 37.87
N LEU A 5 -4.38 -5.33 37.41
CA LEU A 5 -5.00 -4.70 36.24
C LEU A 5 -5.50 -3.28 36.51
N ILE A 6 -6.00 -3.05 37.73
CA ILE A 6 -6.56 -1.76 38.15
C ILE A 6 -5.50 -0.64 38.18
N PRO A 7 -4.31 -0.82 38.81
CA PRO A 7 -3.26 0.19 38.78
C PRO A 7 -2.67 0.41 37.39
N PHE A 8 -2.63 -0.60 36.55
CA PHE A 8 -2.17 -0.45 35.16
C PHE A 8 -3.16 0.36 34.31
N ILE A 9 -4.47 0.16 34.47
CA ILE A 9 -5.51 0.96 33.80
C ILE A 9 -5.49 2.41 34.36
N ALA A 10 -5.32 2.59 35.67
CA ALA A 10 -5.20 3.92 36.29
C ALA A 10 -3.94 4.66 35.82
N LEU A 11 -2.82 3.97 35.63
CA LEU A 11 -1.59 4.54 35.06
C LEU A 11 -1.79 4.96 33.58
N MET A 12 -2.49 4.15 32.78
CA MET A 12 -2.83 4.50 31.39
C MET A 12 -3.78 5.70 31.30
N LEU A 13 -4.73 5.82 32.23
CA LEU A 13 -5.64 6.97 32.31
C LEU A 13 -4.96 8.24 32.81
N SER A 14 -3.94 8.12 33.67
CA SER A 14 -3.16 9.29 34.18
C SER A 14 -2.20 9.84 33.09
N LEU A 15 -1.72 9.03 32.19
CA LEU A 15 -0.92 9.48 31.06
C LEU A 15 -1.73 10.31 30.02
N SER A 16 -3.04 10.12 29.97
CA SER A 16 -3.92 10.93 29.12
C SER A 16 -4.22 12.32 29.67
N ALA A 17 -4.02 12.56 30.99
CA ALA A 17 -4.32 13.84 31.64
C ALA A 17 -3.27 14.94 31.39
N HIS A 18 -2.11 14.60 30.84
CA HIS A 18 -1.06 15.55 30.45
C HIS A 18 -0.93 15.70 28.93
N ALA A 19 -1.95 15.27 28.14
CA ALA A 19 -2.00 15.59 26.72
C ALA A 19 -2.05 17.11 26.58
N GLN A 20 -0.91 17.71 26.25
CA GLN A 20 -0.85 19.11 25.85
C GLN A 20 -1.83 19.28 24.71
N VAL A 21 -2.81 20.17 24.89
CA VAL A 21 -3.78 20.49 23.82
C VAL A 21 -2.98 21.09 22.68
N GLY A 22 -2.99 20.40 21.53
CA GLY A 22 -2.36 20.92 20.32
C GLY A 22 -3.10 22.18 19.85
N GLU A 23 -2.45 22.96 19.04
CA GLU A 23 -3.10 24.07 18.35
C GLU A 23 -4.00 23.50 17.24
N LEU A 24 -5.32 23.71 17.36
CA LEU A 24 -6.29 23.28 16.36
C LEU A 24 -6.05 23.96 15.01
N ARG A 25 -6.14 23.23 13.94
CA ARG A 25 -5.94 23.71 12.56
C ARG A 25 -7.19 23.64 11.70
N ASN A 26 -7.95 22.58 11.78
CA ASN A 26 -9.21 22.37 11.01
C ASN A 26 -9.06 22.64 9.50
N ASN A 27 -7.90 22.32 8.93
CA ASN A 27 -7.64 22.52 7.49
C ASN A 27 -7.99 21.27 6.72
N LEU A 28 -8.86 21.41 5.72
CA LEU A 28 -9.24 20.36 4.78
C LEU A 28 -8.60 20.64 3.42
N ALA A 29 -7.84 19.68 2.92
CA ALA A 29 -7.25 19.71 1.59
C ALA A 29 -7.74 18.54 0.74
N ILE A 30 -8.00 18.79 -0.53
CA ILE A 30 -8.35 17.78 -1.52
C ILE A 30 -7.41 17.86 -2.72
N GLY A 31 -7.23 16.76 -3.42
CA GLY A 31 -6.42 16.76 -4.61
C GLY A 31 -6.37 15.43 -5.33
N ILE A 32 -5.45 15.38 -6.27
CA ILE A 32 -5.19 14.22 -7.11
C ILE A 32 -3.80 13.67 -6.84
N ASN A 33 -3.65 12.40 -7.07
CA ASN A 33 -2.37 11.73 -6.97
C ASN A 33 -2.15 10.79 -8.16
N GLY A 34 -0.89 10.51 -8.46
CA GLY A 34 -0.50 9.54 -9.46
C GLY A 34 0.90 9.01 -9.18
N GLY A 35 1.19 7.80 -9.61
CA GLY A 35 2.46 7.19 -9.30
C GLY A 35 2.71 5.87 -10.02
N TYR A 36 3.81 5.26 -9.64
CA TYR A 36 4.32 4.03 -10.20
C TYR A 36 4.51 2.98 -9.12
N ASN A 37 3.96 1.80 -9.34
CA ASN A 37 4.05 0.66 -8.45
C ASN A 37 5.11 -0.32 -8.92
N LEU A 38 5.81 -0.91 -7.97
CA LEU A 38 6.63 -2.10 -8.11
C LEU A 38 6.08 -3.12 -7.13
N SER A 39 5.50 -4.20 -7.63
CA SER A 39 4.77 -5.18 -6.81
C SER A 39 5.29 -6.60 -7.00
N ARG A 40 5.04 -7.42 -6.02
CA ARG A 40 5.22 -8.86 -6.02
C ARG A 40 4.19 -9.51 -5.10
N VAL A 41 4.09 -10.82 -5.17
CA VAL A 41 3.23 -11.62 -4.29
C VAL A 41 4.11 -12.53 -3.43
N ASP A 42 3.91 -12.49 -2.12
CA ASP A 42 4.60 -13.38 -1.19
C ASP A 42 3.89 -14.74 -1.21
N PHE A 43 4.42 -15.67 -2.02
CA PHE A 43 3.90 -17.04 -2.10
C PHE A 43 4.56 -17.98 -1.09
N SER A 44 3.75 -18.91 -0.56
CA SER A 44 4.23 -20.07 0.17
C SER A 44 3.50 -21.33 -0.36
N PRO A 45 4.20 -22.25 -1.04
CA PRO A 45 5.63 -22.29 -1.34
C PRO A 45 6.11 -21.16 -2.23
N THR A 46 7.38 -20.78 -2.08
CA THR A 46 7.96 -19.62 -2.75
C THR A 46 8.08 -19.79 -4.26
N ILE A 47 7.60 -18.79 -5.01
CA ILE A 47 7.81 -18.65 -6.44
C ILE A 47 8.84 -17.55 -6.67
N LYS A 48 9.89 -17.81 -7.44
CA LYS A 48 10.88 -16.78 -7.80
C LYS A 48 10.22 -15.72 -8.68
N GLN A 49 10.42 -14.43 -8.34
CA GLN A 49 9.77 -13.31 -9.00
C GLN A 49 10.73 -12.14 -9.16
N GLU A 50 10.52 -11.40 -10.22
CA GLU A 50 10.93 -10.01 -10.38
C GLU A 50 9.78 -9.08 -9.96
N LEU A 51 10.11 -7.80 -9.73
CA LEU A 51 9.08 -6.81 -9.43
C LEU A 51 8.24 -6.50 -10.67
N GLN A 52 6.93 -6.63 -10.55
CA GLN A 52 5.99 -6.28 -11.61
C GLN A 52 5.71 -4.78 -11.57
N PRO A 53 6.00 -4.05 -12.65
CA PRO A 53 5.64 -2.64 -12.77
C PRO A 53 4.15 -2.44 -12.98
N GLY A 54 3.62 -1.34 -12.43
CA GLY A 54 2.23 -0.93 -12.59
C GLY A 54 2.05 0.57 -12.35
N MET A 55 0.87 1.07 -12.61
CA MET A 55 0.51 2.47 -12.37
C MET A 55 -0.52 2.57 -11.24
N THR A 56 -0.51 3.70 -10.55
CA THR A 56 -1.55 4.07 -9.59
C THR A 56 -1.94 5.52 -9.77
N GLY A 57 -3.20 5.84 -9.46
CA GLY A 57 -3.68 7.21 -9.49
C GLY A 57 -5.09 7.33 -8.95
N GLY A 58 -5.41 8.49 -8.39
CA GLY A 58 -6.70 8.71 -7.77
C GLY A 58 -6.83 10.06 -7.07
N PHE A 59 -7.66 10.06 -6.04
CA PHE A 59 -8.00 11.24 -5.25
C PHE A 59 -7.47 11.12 -3.83
N THR A 60 -7.08 12.25 -3.27
CA THR A 60 -6.59 12.39 -1.90
C THR A 60 -7.43 13.43 -1.16
N LEU A 61 -7.87 13.09 0.03
CA LEU A 61 -8.48 13.96 1.02
C LEU A 61 -7.58 13.97 2.26
N ARG A 62 -7.21 15.14 2.77
CA ARG A 62 -6.40 15.29 3.98
C ARG A 62 -7.03 16.30 4.91
N TYR A 63 -7.24 15.89 6.14
CA TYR A 63 -7.71 16.74 7.21
C TYR A 63 -6.61 16.95 8.24
N THR A 64 -6.07 18.16 8.33
CA THR A 64 -5.09 18.58 9.35
C THR A 64 -5.85 19.02 10.58
N SER A 65 -5.69 18.25 11.67
CA SER A 65 -6.43 18.46 12.91
C SER A 65 -5.71 19.39 13.86
N GLU A 66 -4.42 19.17 14.07
CA GLU A 66 -3.68 19.79 15.16
C GLU A 66 -2.21 19.96 14.84
N LYS A 67 -1.57 20.88 15.55
CA LYS A 67 -0.13 21.07 15.57
C LYS A 67 0.39 20.99 16.99
N TYR A 68 1.40 20.16 17.20
CA TYR A 68 2.15 20.05 18.45
C TYR A 68 3.58 20.51 18.23
N PHE A 69 3.93 21.71 18.69
CA PHE A 69 5.25 22.35 18.43
C PHE A 69 5.55 22.43 16.93
N SER A 70 6.43 21.57 16.43
CA SER A 70 6.79 21.47 15.00
C SER A 70 6.10 20.32 14.27
N LEU A 71 5.35 19.48 14.98
CA LEU A 71 4.66 18.32 14.43
C LEU A 71 3.24 18.70 14.01
N ILE A 72 2.95 18.51 12.74
CA ILE A 72 1.64 18.71 12.13
C ILE A 72 0.97 17.35 12.00
N CYS A 73 -0.21 17.20 12.63
CA CYS A 73 -0.98 15.96 12.65
C CYS A 73 -2.16 16.08 11.71
N ALA A 74 -2.25 15.14 10.77
CA ALA A 74 -3.37 15.05 9.84
C ALA A 74 -3.82 13.59 9.64
N ALA A 75 -5.07 13.42 9.23
CA ALA A 75 -5.60 12.18 8.70
C ALA A 75 -5.69 12.31 7.18
N GLN A 76 -5.19 11.29 6.47
CA GLN A 76 -5.22 11.25 5.00
C GLN A 76 -6.03 10.03 4.54
N PHE A 77 -6.96 10.27 3.66
CA PHE A 77 -7.80 9.28 3.00
C PHE A 77 -7.59 9.35 1.51
N GLU A 78 -7.52 8.22 0.84
CA GLU A 78 -7.37 8.18 -0.61
C GLU A 78 -8.30 7.14 -1.23
N VAL A 79 -8.62 7.35 -2.50
CA VAL A 79 -9.25 6.35 -3.36
C VAL A 79 -8.45 6.30 -4.64
N ASN A 80 -7.74 5.20 -4.86
CA ASN A 80 -6.82 5.04 -5.96
C ASN A 80 -7.19 3.83 -6.81
N PHE A 81 -7.12 3.95 -8.12
CA PHE A 81 -6.95 2.82 -9.00
C PHE A 81 -5.47 2.41 -8.98
N ALA A 82 -5.19 1.12 -8.84
CA ALA A 82 -3.82 0.63 -8.80
C ALA A 82 -3.67 -0.67 -9.58
N GLN A 83 -2.63 -0.72 -10.40
CA GLN A 83 -2.16 -1.93 -11.06
C GLN A 83 -1.04 -2.54 -10.23
N ARG A 84 -1.14 -3.85 -9.97
CA ARG A 84 -0.18 -4.67 -9.25
C ARG A 84 0.00 -5.99 -9.95
N GLY A 85 0.69 -6.93 -9.33
CA GLY A 85 0.83 -8.30 -9.80
C GLY A 85 2.20 -8.87 -9.52
N TRP A 86 2.59 -9.84 -10.29
CA TRP A 86 3.90 -10.47 -10.20
C TRP A 86 4.42 -10.89 -11.58
N ASN A 87 5.74 -10.90 -11.70
CA ASN A 87 6.48 -11.39 -12.85
C ASN A 87 7.32 -12.58 -12.41
N GLU A 88 7.02 -13.77 -12.93
CA GLU A 88 7.73 -14.98 -12.53
C GLU A 88 9.09 -15.06 -13.23
N LEU A 89 10.13 -15.30 -12.43
CA LEU A 89 11.46 -15.59 -12.92
C LEU A 89 11.58 -17.09 -13.22
N ILE A 90 11.37 -17.46 -14.48
CA ILE A 90 11.39 -18.86 -14.94
C ILE A 90 12.80 -19.24 -15.40
N GLU A 91 13.48 -20.09 -14.62
CA GLU A 91 14.85 -20.54 -14.86
C GLU A 91 14.90 -22.03 -15.19
N ASP A 92 14.10 -22.49 -16.16
CA ASP A 92 14.01 -23.91 -16.53
C ASP A 92 14.58 -24.20 -17.93
N GLY A 93 15.21 -23.19 -18.57
CA GLY A 93 15.75 -23.28 -19.92
C GLY A 93 14.70 -23.30 -21.03
N SER A 94 13.43 -23.12 -20.71
CA SER A 94 12.34 -23.12 -21.72
C SER A 94 12.14 -21.82 -22.45
N TYR A 95 12.78 -20.73 -22.00
CA TYR A 95 12.55 -19.34 -22.44
C TYR A 95 11.09 -18.88 -22.31
N ASN A 96 10.28 -19.59 -21.55
CA ASN A 96 8.92 -19.15 -21.24
C ASN A 96 8.97 -17.94 -20.29
N THR A 97 8.01 -17.04 -20.43
CA THR A 97 7.80 -15.93 -19.48
C THR A 97 6.36 -15.93 -19.02
N TYR A 98 6.15 -15.52 -17.78
CA TYR A 98 4.83 -15.37 -17.22
C TYR A 98 4.77 -14.16 -16.30
N HIS A 99 3.80 -13.30 -16.55
CA HIS A 99 3.45 -12.25 -15.61
C HIS A 99 1.93 -12.11 -15.51
N ARG A 100 1.47 -11.73 -14.31
CA ARG A 100 0.06 -11.47 -14.06
C ARG A 100 -0.10 -10.06 -13.55
N THR A 101 -0.99 -9.31 -14.21
CA THR A 101 -1.38 -7.97 -13.79
C THR A 101 -2.74 -8.03 -13.11
N THR A 102 -2.86 -7.43 -11.95
CA THR A 102 -4.08 -7.34 -11.14
C THR A 102 -4.45 -5.88 -10.94
N ASN A 103 -5.71 -5.55 -11.05
CA ASN A 103 -6.24 -4.20 -10.88
C ASN A 103 -7.07 -4.12 -9.60
N TYR A 104 -6.82 -3.09 -8.80
CA TYR A 104 -7.50 -2.85 -7.54
C TYR A 104 -8.02 -1.41 -7.44
N VAL A 105 -9.09 -1.24 -6.66
CA VAL A 105 -9.38 0.05 -6.00
C VAL A 105 -8.79 -0.01 -4.61
N GLU A 106 -7.85 0.87 -4.31
CA GLU A 106 -7.18 0.98 -3.02
C GLU A 106 -7.75 2.12 -2.21
N ILE A 107 -7.98 1.87 -0.93
CA ILE A 107 -8.56 2.81 0.01
C ILE A 107 -7.67 2.86 1.27
N PRO A 108 -6.56 3.60 1.24
CA PRO A 108 -5.74 3.82 2.42
C PRO A 108 -6.34 4.86 3.37
N PHE A 109 -6.24 4.58 4.67
CA PHE A 109 -6.52 5.49 5.78
C PHE A 109 -5.24 5.71 6.55
N LEU A 110 -4.63 6.88 6.42
CA LEU A 110 -3.28 7.12 6.91
C LEU A 110 -3.27 8.24 7.96
N ALA A 111 -2.58 8.01 9.06
CA ALA A 111 -2.08 9.10 9.88
C ALA A 111 -0.92 9.77 9.11
N HIS A 112 -1.00 11.09 8.98
CA HIS A 112 0.02 11.90 8.33
C HIS A 112 0.66 12.79 9.39
N LEU A 113 1.98 12.66 9.56
CA LEU A 113 2.77 13.41 10.50
C LEU A 113 3.82 14.21 9.74
N GLY A 114 3.69 15.53 9.75
CA GLY A 114 4.55 16.46 9.02
C GLY A 114 5.42 17.32 9.93
N TRP A 115 6.63 17.65 9.49
CA TRP A 115 7.58 18.54 10.14
C TRP A 115 8.09 19.58 9.14
N GLY A 116 8.03 20.84 9.49
CA GLY A 116 8.56 21.94 8.68
C GLY A 116 7.65 23.14 8.64
N ASN A 117 7.70 23.89 7.53
CA ASN A 117 6.95 25.12 7.37
C ASN A 117 5.48 24.83 7.11
N GLU A 118 4.60 25.44 7.90
CA GLU A 118 3.16 25.19 7.85
C GLU A 118 2.46 25.94 6.71
N GLU A 119 2.81 27.20 6.47
CA GLU A 119 2.12 28.03 5.48
C GLU A 119 2.75 27.97 4.08
N ARG A 120 4.08 28.10 3.99
CA ARG A 120 4.86 28.07 2.76
C ARG A 120 6.23 27.48 2.99
N GLY A 121 6.68 26.65 2.06
CA GLY A 121 8.00 26.04 2.09
C GLY A 121 7.95 24.52 2.20
N LEU A 122 9.07 23.95 2.58
CA LEU A 122 9.28 22.52 2.61
C LEU A 122 8.85 21.90 3.95
N GLN A 123 8.13 20.80 3.86
CA GLN A 123 7.84 19.88 4.97
C GLN A 123 8.35 18.48 4.63
N PHE A 124 8.79 17.76 5.63
CA PHE A 124 8.98 16.32 5.57
C PHE A 124 7.81 15.65 6.28
N PHE A 125 7.40 14.48 5.80
CA PHE A 125 6.30 13.77 6.43
C PHE A 125 6.50 12.25 6.45
N VAL A 126 5.79 11.62 7.36
CA VAL A 126 5.61 10.17 7.45
C VAL A 126 4.13 9.86 7.43
N ASN A 127 3.74 8.87 6.64
CA ASN A 127 2.39 8.32 6.58
C ASN A 127 2.40 6.90 7.10
N ALA A 128 1.39 6.51 7.86
CA ALA A 128 1.19 5.11 8.24
C ALA A 128 -0.28 4.83 8.54
N GLY A 129 -0.76 3.65 8.18
CA GLY A 129 -2.11 3.23 8.50
C GLY A 129 -2.60 2.00 7.74
N PRO A 130 -3.84 1.57 8.00
CA PRO A 130 -4.46 0.48 7.27
C PRO A 130 -4.80 0.89 5.83
N GLN A 131 -4.74 -0.09 4.94
CA GLN A 131 -5.16 0.05 3.56
C GLN A 131 -6.05 -1.12 3.18
N LEU A 132 -7.19 -0.83 2.57
CA LEU A 132 -8.08 -1.79 1.95
C LEU A 132 -7.87 -1.79 0.45
N GLY A 133 -8.07 -2.94 -0.20
CA GLY A 133 -8.03 -3.12 -1.64
C GLY A 133 -9.25 -3.91 -2.09
N LEU A 134 -9.92 -3.45 -3.12
CA LEU A 134 -11.00 -4.17 -3.80
C LEU A 134 -10.48 -4.64 -5.15
N PHE A 135 -10.42 -5.95 -5.33
CA PHE A 135 -10.05 -6.54 -6.60
C PHE A 135 -11.10 -6.25 -7.67
N LEU A 136 -10.65 -5.81 -8.85
CA LEU A 136 -11.51 -5.51 -9.99
C LEU A 136 -11.37 -6.54 -11.10
N SER A 137 -10.15 -6.80 -11.52
CA SER A 137 -9.85 -7.68 -12.64
C SER A 137 -8.38 -8.07 -12.65
N ASP A 138 -8.08 -9.12 -13.39
CA ASP A 138 -6.70 -9.51 -13.65
C ASP A 138 -6.52 -9.97 -15.10
N LYS A 139 -5.26 -10.05 -15.49
CA LYS A 139 -4.86 -10.55 -16.79
C LYS A 139 -3.53 -11.29 -16.69
N GLU A 140 -3.53 -12.52 -17.19
CA GLU A 140 -2.34 -13.33 -17.31
C GLU A 140 -1.70 -13.18 -18.70
N HIS A 141 -0.38 -13.14 -18.72
CA HIS A 141 0.40 -13.04 -19.93
C HIS A 141 1.42 -14.18 -19.96
N TYR A 142 1.35 -14.96 -21.01
CA TYR A 142 2.21 -16.10 -21.27
C TYR A 142 3.09 -15.80 -22.47
N GLY A 143 4.40 -15.78 -22.27
CA GLY A 143 5.37 -15.66 -23.37
C GLY A 143 5.89 -17.04 -23.75
N TYR A 144 5.65 -17.44 -25.01
CA TYR A 144 6.14 -18.67 -25.60
C TYR A 144 6.26 -18.51 -27.12
N SER A 145 6.94 -19.45 -27.79
CA SER A 145 7.06 -19.49 -29.27
C SER A 145 6.82 -20.92 -29.80
N PRO A 146 6.64 -21.11 -31.11
CA PRO A 146 6.56 -22.46 -31.70
C PRO A 146 7.78 -23.32 -31.37
N GLU A 147 8.96 -22.72 -31.27
CA GLU A 147 10.23 -23.39 -30.93
C GLU A 147 10.31 -23.69 -29.42
N HIS A 148 9.70 -22.86 -28.58
CA HIS A 148 9.65 -22.95 -27.13
C HIS A 148 8.19 -22.92 -26.64
N PRO A 149 7.44 -24.03 -26.80
CA PRO A 149 6.03 -24.09 -26.41
C PRO A 149 5.91 -23.95 -24.87
N TRP A 150 4.75 -23.46 -24.42
CA TRP A 150 4.44 -23.36 -23.00
C TRP A 150 4.46 -24.75 -22.34
N ARG A 151 5.35 -24.93 -21.35
CA ARG A 151 5.56 -26.22 -20.65
C ARG A 151 5.66 -26.00 -19.14
N PRO A 152 4.55 -25.75 -18.45
CA PRO A 152 4.58 -25.46 -17.02
C PRO A 152 5.06 -26.62 -16.14
N GLY A 153 4.94 -27.88 -16.57
CA GLY A 153 5.36 -29.06 -15.80
C GLY A 153 6.85 -29.20 -15.54
N ASN A 154 7.70 -28.35 -16.13
CA ASN A 154 9.16 -28.41 -15.97
C ASN A 154 9.70 -27.30 -15.05
N ARG A 155 8.85 -26.66 -14.24
CA ARG A 155 9.31 -25.61 -13.33
C ARG A 155 10.26 -26.17 -12.26
N PRO A 156 11.38 -25.47 -11.95
CA PRO A 156 12.39 -25.95 -11.00
C PRO A 156 11.86 -26.25 -9.60
N ASN A 157 10.81 -25.56 -9.18
CA ASN A 157 10.16 -25.72 -7.88
C ASN A 157 8.93 -26.66 -7.94
N ASN A 158 8.59 -27.20 -9.11
CA ASN A 158 7.39 -28.01 -9.38
C ASN A 158 6.06 -27.32 -9.00
N ILE A 159 6.06 -25.98 -8.88
CA ILE A 159 4.85 -25.20 -8.57
C ILE A 159 4.27 -24.67 -9.87
N THR A 160 3.04 -25.04 -10.17
CA THR A 160 2.33 -24.69 -11.40
C THR A 160 0.89 -24.25 -11.16
N GLU A 161 0.44 -24.34 -9.93
CA GLU A 161 -0.94 -24.10 -9.50
C GLU A 161 -1.36 -22.63 -9.58
N GLN A 162 -0.40 -21.70 -9.74
CA GLN A 162 -0.67 -20.26 -9.96
C GLN A 162 -1.22 -19.94 -11.34
N TYR A 163 -0.92 -20.80 -12.33
CA TYR A 163 -1.32 -20.57 -13.74
C TYR A 163 -2.81 -20.84 -13.92
N GLY A 164 -3.55 -19.83 -14.41
CA GLY A 164 -4.99 -19.95 -14.64
C GLY A 164 -5.84 -20.00 -13.38
N LYS A 165 -5.23 -19.89 -12.17
CA LYS A 165 -5.99 -19.92 -10.92
C LYS A 165 -6.74 -18.59 -10.73
N ALA A 166 -8.06 -18.68 -10.55
CA ALA A 166 -8.89 -17.51 -10.28
C ALA A 166 -8.53 -16.89 -8.91
N ILE A 167 -8.58 -15.56 -8.82
CA ILE A 167 -8.45 -14.85 -7.55
C ILE A 167 -9.73 -15.09 -6.74
N GLU A 168 -9.60 -15.68 -5.57
CA GLU A 168 -10.71 -16.11 -4.73
C GLU A 168 -11.15 -15.01 -3.77
N ASN A 169 -10.19 -14.29 -3.20
CA ASN A 169 -10.46 -13.23 -2.24
C ASN A 169 -10.44 -11.86 -2.94
N THR A 170 -11.60 -11.25 -3.07
CA THR A 170 -11.75 -9.95 -3.71
C THR A 170 -11.46 -8.77 -2.79
N LEU A 171 -11.49 -8.97 -1.46
CA LEU A 171 -11.13 -7.98 -0.47
C LEU A 171 -9.71 -8.22 0.03
N GLU A 172 -8.86 -7.26 -0.22
CA GLU A 172 -7.51 -7.20 0.32
C GLU A 172 -7.45 -6.23 1.49
N TYR A 173 -6.66 -6.53 2.49
CA TYR A 173 -6.32 -5.61 3.56
C TYR A 173 -4.85 -5.76 3.97
N GLY A 174 -4.28 -4.67 4.47
CA GLY A 174 -2.89 -4.64 4.89
C GLY A 174 -2.54 -3.32 5.57
N ILE A 175 -1.23 -3.11 5.73
CA ILE A 175 -0.66 -1.91 6.34
C ILE A 175 0.16 -1.19 5.28
N ALA A 176 -0.06 0.10 5.16
CA ALA A 176 0.74 0.99 4.32
C ALA A 176 1.55 1.93 5.20
N GLY A 177 2.79 2.19 4.81
CA GLY A 177 3.65 3.17 5.45
C GLY A 177 4.53 3.87 4.40
N GLY A 178 4.74 5.17 4.56
CA GLY A 178 5.50 5.96 3.61
C GLY A 178 6.19 7.16 4.22
N ILE A 179 7.14 7.69 3.49
CA ILE A 179 7.86 8.92 3.80
C ILE A 179 7.85 9.83 2.58
N GLY A 180 7.87 11.12 2.81
CA GLY A 180 7.88 12.05 1.69
C GLY A 180 8.23 13.48 2.07
N MET A 181 8.14 14.31 1.05
CA MET A 181 8.32 15.76 1.15
C MET A 181 7.12 16.47 0.55
N GLU A 182 6.74 17.55 1.15
CA GLU A 182 5.67 18.43 0.70
C GLU A 182 6.19 19.84 0.52
N LEU A 183 5.99 20.39 -0.66
CA LEU A 183 6.24 21.81 -0.93
C LEU A 183 4.91 22.56 -0.89
N LYS A 184 4.72 23.34 0.17
CA LYS A 184 3.57 24.22 0.34
C LYS A 184 3.76 25.52 -0.40
N THR A 185 2.78 25.86 -1.25
CA THR A 185 2.75 27.09 -2.04
C THR A 185 1.42 27.82 -1.82
N SER A 186 1.32 29.06 -2.32
CA SER A 186 0.07 29.84 -2.24
C SER A 186 -1.08 29.26 -3.09
N THR A 187 -0.77 28.43 -4.08
CA THR A 187 -1.74 27.86 -5.02
C THR A 187 -2.11 26.41 -4.71
N GLY A 188 -1.33 25.75 -3.86
CA GLY A 188 -1.55 24.34 -3.46
C GLY A 188 -0.26 23.69 -2.99
N ASN A 189 -0.37 22.43 -2.63
CA ASN A 189 0.68 21.64 -2.00
C ASN A 189 1.12 20.53 -2.94
N PHE A 190 2.40 20.48 -3.27
CA PHE A 190 3.01 19.43 -4.09
C PHE A 190 3.71 18.42 -3.17
N LEU A 191 3.36 17.15 -3.30
CA LEU A 191 3.91 16.07 -2.49
C LEU A 191 4.64 15.07 -3.38
N ILE A 192 5.78 14.57 -2.88
CA ILE A 192 6.48 13.39 -3.41
C ILE A 192 6.59 12.40 -2.28
N GLU A 193 6.16 11.17 -2.51
CA GLU A 193 6.08 10.12 -1.48
C GLU A 193 6.60 8.80 -2.01
N GLY A 194 7.41 8.11 -1.18
CA GLY A 194 7.70 6.70 -1.30
C GLY A 194 6.88 5.92 -0.27
N ARG A 195 6.07 4.96 -0.71
CA ARG A 195 5.17 4.17 0.14
C ARG A 195 5.43 2.68 -0.02
N TYR A 196 5.35 1.96 1.07
CA TYR A 196 5.40 0.52 1.11
C TYR A 196 4.05 -0.01 1.61
N PHE A 197 3.49 -0.99 0.91
CA PHE A 197 2.30 -1.73 1.33
C PHE A 197 2.67 -3.18 1.62
N PHE A 198 2.22 -3.67 2.76
CA PHE A 198 2.35 -5.04 3.18
C PHE A 198 0.96 -5.67 3.34
N GLY A 199 0.61 -6.59 2.43
CA GLY A 199 -0.65 -7.32 2.45
C GLY A 199 -0.69 -8.34 3.60
N LEU A 200 -1.80 -8.35 4.31
CA LEU A 200 -2.10 -9.29 5.39
C LEU A 200 -3.09 -10.37 4.95
N SER A 201 -3.86 -10.09 3.89
CA SER A 201 -4.79 -11.04 3.27
C SER A 201 -4.14 -11.76 2.10
N ASP A 202 -4.60 -12.96 1.83
CA ASP A 202 -4.20 -13.79 0.70
C ASP A 202 -5.16 -13.62 -0.47
N MET A 203 -4.66 -13.61 -1.71
CA MET A 203 -5.50 -13.54 -2.91
C MET A 203 -6.12 -14.89 -3.28
N PHE A 204 -5.44 -15.98 -2.96
CA PHE A 204 -5.94 -17.34 -3.13
C PHE A 204 -6.38 -17.91 -1.78
N GLY A 205 -7.17 -19.00 -1.81
CA GLY A 205 -7.48 -19.76 -0.62
C GLY A 205 -6.21 -20.26 0.07
N ASN A 206 -6.23 -20.30 1.40
CA ASN A 206 -5.11 -20.74 2.23
C ASN A 206 -5.51 -21.88 3.21
N ALA A 207 -6.59 -22.60 2.91
CA ALA A 207 -6.99 -23.79 3.65
C ALA A 207 -5.96 -24.90 3.46
N LYS A 208 -5.97 -25.90 4.32
CA LYS A 208 -5.00 -27.03 4.28
C LYS A 208 -4.99 -27.79 2.94
N ALA A 209 -6.09 -27.75 2.20
CA ALA A 209 -6.24 -28.39 0.88
C ALA A 209 -5.77 -27.50 -0.28
N ASP A 210 -5.55 -26.20 -0.03
CA ASP A 210 -5.15 -25.26 -1.08
C ASP A 210 -3.64 -25.35 -1.37
N PRO A 211 -3.22 -25.05 -2.60
CA PRO A 211 -1.82 -25.15 -3.01
C PRO A 211 -0.92 -24.11 -2.35
N PHE A 212 -1.49 -22.97 -1.91
CA PHE A 212 -0.75 -21.86 -1.31
C PHE A 212 -1.20 -21.63 0.14
N GLY A 213 -0.25 -21.73 1.07
CA GLY A 213 -0.46 -21.32 2.46
C GLY A 213 -0.34 -19.79 2.65
N ARG A 214 0.20 -19.06 1.65
CA ARG A 214 0.29 -17.60 1.59
C ARG A 214 0.33 -17.14 0.14
N SER A 215 -0.37 -16.04 -0.15
CA SER A 215 -0.40 -15.38 -1.47
C SER A 215 -0.75 -13.89 -1.32
N ALA A 216 0.02 -13.17 -0.51
CA ALA A 216 -0.25 -11.78 -0.15
C ALA A 216 0.55 -10.78 -0.99
N ASN A 217 -0.08 -9.69 -1.40
CA ASN A 217 0.58 -8.63 -2.17
C ASN A 217 1.56 -7.82 -1.31
N THR A 218 2.67 -7.45 -1.92
CA THR A 218 3.63 -6.48 -1.39
C THR A 218 3.96 -5.48 -2.47
N THR A 219 3.88 -4.18 -2.17
CA THR A 219 4.04 -3.13 -3.18
C THR A 219 4.89 -1.98 -2.67
N ILE A 220 5.82 -1.51 -3.50
CA ILE A 220 6.53 -0.24 -3.34
C ILE A 220 5.93 0.75 -4.33
N THR A 221 5.55 1.92 -3.87
CA THR A 221 4.95 2.97 -4.70
C THR A 221 5.78 4.25 -4.63
N ALA A 222 6.13 4.81 -5.77
CA ALA A 222 6.60 6.20 -5.88
C ALA A 222 5.44 7.06 -6.39
N LYS A 223 5.05 8.08 -5.63
CA LYS A 223 3.82 8.86 -5.89
C LYS A 223 4.07 10.35 -5.82
N ILE A 224 3.38 11.09 -6.70
CA ILE A 224 3.28 12.55 -6.69
C ILE A 224 1.83 12.91 -6.45
N SER A 225 1.58 13.92 -5.61
CA SER A 225 0.24 14.42 -5.32
C SER A 225 0.21 15.94 -5.39
N TYR A 226 -0.93 16.48 -5.78
CA TYR A 226 -1.23 17.90 -5.74
C TYR A 226 -2.52 18.12 -4.96
N LEU A 227 -2.43 18.88 -3.87
CA LEU A 227 -3.55 19.15 -2.96
C LEU A 227 -3.84 20.64 -2.92
N ILE A 228 -5.11 21.00 -2.84
CA ILE A 228 -5.60 22.36 -2.67
C ILE A 228 -6.30 22.44 -1.31
N ASP A 229 -5.92 23.41 -0.48
CA ASP A 229 -6.56 23.69 0.79
C ASP A 229 -7.93 24.33 0.57
N ILE A 230 -9.01 23.71 1.08
CA ILE A 230 -10.38 24.21 0.97
C ILE A 230 -10.70 25.11 2.14
N THR A 231 -10.26 24.74 3.34
CA THR A 231 -10.40 25.54 4.55
C THR A 231 -9.01 25.87 5.10
N LYS A 232 -8.87 27.05 5.67
CA LYS A 232 -7.64 27.54 6.32
C LYS A 232 -7.94 27.87 7.78
#